data_e9a48bfeae0607cae445b6dad3fd59e8
#
_entry.id   e9a48bfeae0607cae445b6dad3fd59e8
#
_cell.length_a   1.000
_cell.length_b   1.000
_cell.length_c   1.000
_cell.angle_alpha   90.00
_cell.angle_beta   90.00
_cell.angle_gamma   90.00
#
_symmetry.space_group_name_H-M   'P 1'
#
loop_
_entity.id
_entity.type
_entity.pdbx_description
1 polymer ?
#
loop_
_entity_poly.entity_id
_entity_poly.type
_entity_poly.pdbx_seq_one_letter_code
_entity_poly.pdbx_strand_id
1 'polypeptide(L)'
;MNKYMELFQTICQRLELNAERAMEANKSNGKLEEYKNAKQMREDFGAVYDKITSNTGLTKDDYATITKGTVVIINLLEKEIKDKTMVVDYYKSDILSKLGEVLKLEDGGEFSKKVEEIFSLND
;
A
#
# COMPACT_ATOMS: atom_id res chain seq x y z
N MET A 1 7.86 13.69 8.06
CA MET A 1 7.47 12.39 7.45
C MET A 1 8.54 12.01 6.44
N ASN A 2 9.06 10.79 6.50
CA ASN A 2 10.08 10.39 5.55
C ASN A 2 9.48 10.03 4.18
N LYS A 3 10.34 9.88 3.17
CA LYS A 3 9.92 9.62 1.79
C LYS A 3 9.08 8.35 1.62
N TYR A 4 9.35 7.31 2.43
CA TYR A 4 8.61 6.05 2.35
C TYR A 4 7.20 6.20 2.92
N MET A 5 7.05 6.94 4.02
CA MET A 5 5.74 7.21 4.59
C MET A 5 4.89 8.09 3.66
N GLU A 6 5.49 9.09 3.03
CA GLU A 6 4.80 9.89 2.00
C GLU A 6 4.36 9.04 0.82
N LEU A 7 5.21 8.12 0.38
CA LEU A 7 4.90 7.21 -0.71
C LEU A 7 3.77 6.25 -0.33
N PHE A 8 3.83 5.67 0.87
CA PHE A 8 2.78 4.76 1.37
C PHE A 8 1.45 5.50 1.50
N GLN A 9 1.48 6.74 1.98
CA GLN A 9 0.29 7.60 2.04
C GLN A 9 -0.32 7.80 0.66
N THR A 10 0.51 8.09 -0.33
CA THR A 10 0.06 8.29 -1.72
C THR A 10 -0.54 7.00 -2.31
N ILE A 11 0.12 5.86 -2.08
CA ILE A 11 -0.38 4.55 -2.53
C ILE A 11 -1.76 4.27 -1.92
N CYS A 12 -1.89 4.42 -0.61
CA CYS A 12 -3.15 4.14 0.09
C CYS A 12 -4.27 5.08 -0.36
N GLN A 13 -3.98 6.36 -0.52
CA GLN A 13 -4.96 7.36 -0.98
C GLN A 13 -5.46 7.04 -2.38
N ARG A 14 -4.55 6.71 -3.30
CA ARG A 14 -4.91 6.37 -4.68
C ARG A 14 -5.78 5.13 -4.75
N LEU A 15 -5.44 4.11 -3.96
CA LEU A 15 -6.20 2.87 -3.96
C LEU A 15 -7.56 3.02 -3.28
N GLU A 16 -7.65 3.85 -2.25
CA GLU A 16 -8.93 4.20 -1.64
C GLU A 16 -9.86 4.86 -2.67
N LEU A 17 -9.36 5.81 -3.44
CA LEU A 17 -10.14 6.47 -4.49
C LEU A 17 -10.54 5.50 -5.60
N ASN A 18 -9.65 4.63 -6.03
CA ASN A 18 -9.95 3.61 -7.02
C ASN A 18 -11.02 2.64 -6.51
N ALA A 19 -10.96 2.28 -5.23
CA ALA A 19 -11.95 1.41 -4.61
C ALA A 19 -13.33 2.08 -4.56
N GLU A 20 -13.40 3.38 -4.26
CA GLU A 20 -14.66 4.13 -4.28
C GLU A 20 -15.30 4.12 -5.67
N ARG A 21 -14.50 4.32 -6.72
CA ARG A 21 -14.98 4.26 -8.11
C ARG A 21 -15.48 2.87 -8.47
N ALA A 22 -14.76 1.84 -8.04
CA ALA A 22 -15.16 0.44 -8.26
C ALA A 22 -16.47 0.12 -7.52
N MET A 23 -16.65 0.63 -6.31
CA MET A 23 -17.89 0.47 -5.55
C MET A 23 -19.08 1.05 -6.30
N GLU A 24 -18.95 2.27 -6.81
CA GLU A 24 -20.03 2.92 -7.56
C GLU A 24 -20.38 2.16 -8.85
N ALA A 25 -19.37 1.76 -9.62
CA ALA A 25 -19.54 1.03 -10.85
C ALA A 25 -20.20 -0.34 -10.61
N ASN A 26 -19.75 -1.07 -9.61
CA ASN A 26 -20.28 -2.41 -9.30
C ASN A 26 -21.70 -2.34 -8.71
N LYS A 27 -21.99 -1.33 -7.91
CA LYS A 27 -23.32 -1.08 -7.37
C LYS A 27 -24.32 -0.81 -8.50
N SER A 28 -23.96 0.05 -9.46
CA SER A 28 -24.80 0.38 -10.60
C SER A 28 -25.06 -0.83 -11.51
N ASN A 29 -24.11 -1.76 -11.60
CA ASN A 29 -24.20 -2.95 -12.43
C ASN A 29 -24.75 -4.18 -11.69
N GLY A 30 -25.12 -4.05 -10.43
CA GLY A 30 -25.66 -5.13 -9.62
C GLY A 30 -24.64 -6.22 -9.25
N LYS A 31 -23.35 -5.93 -9.32
CA LYS A 31 -22.27 -6.87 -8.99
C LYS A 31 -21.94 -6.80 -7.51
N LEU A 32 -22.73 -7.48 -6.69
CA LEU A 32 -22.65 -7.39 -5.23
C LEU A 32 -21.32 -7.89 -4.67
N GLU A 33 -20.78 -8.99 -5.19
CA GLU A 33 -19.53 -9.56 -4.70
C GLU A 33 -18.35 -8.61 -4.94
N GLU A 34 -18.26 -8.07 -6.15
CA GLU A 34 -17.23 -7.09 -6.53
C GLU A 34 -17.39 -5.79 -5.73
N TYR A 35 -18.62 -5.39 -5.44
CA TYR A 35 -18.91 -4.24 -4.58
C TYR A 35 -18.34 -4.45 -3.18
N LYS A 36 -18.58 -5.62 -2.58
CA LYS A 36 -18.09 -5.95 -1.24
C LYS A 36 -16.56 -5.98 -1.19
N ASN A 37 -15.93 -6.53 -2.22
CA ASN A 37 -14.47 -6.57 -2.32
C ASN A 37 -13.88 -5.17 -2.41
N ALA A 38 -14.46 -4.30 -3.23
CA ALA A 38 -14.02 -2.91 -3.35
C ALA A 38 -14.21 -2.14 -2.04
N LYS A 39 -15.32 -2.37 -1.35
CA LYS A 39 -15.60 -1.75 -0.04
C LYS A 39 -14.55 -2.16 0.99
N GLN A 40 -14.18 -3.45 1.02
CA GLN A 40 -13.14 -3.94 1.93
C GLN A 40 -11.78 -3.30 1.62
N MET A 41 -11.41 -3.18 0.36
CA MET A 41 -10.18 -2.51 -0.06
C MET A 41 -10.18 -1.04 0.39
N ARG A 42 -11.28 -0.34 0.20
CA ARG A 42 -11.41 1.06 0.64
C ARG A 42 -11.19 1.20 2.14
N GLU A 43 -11.79 0.32 2.93
CA GLU A 43 -11.65 0.32 4.39
C GLU A 43 -10.21 0.03 4.80
N ASP A 44 -9.58 -0.98 4.20
CA ASP A 44 -8.20 -1.39 4.53
C ASP A 44 -7.20 -0.28 4.21
N PHE A 45 -7.24 0.27 3.01
CA PHE A 45 -6.30 1.32 2.61
C PHE A 45 -6.59 2.65 3.31
N GLY A 46 -7.86 2.97 3.55
CA GLY A 46 -8.25 4.15 4.31
C GLY A 46 -7.76 4.13 5.74
N ALA A 47 -7.83 2.96 6.39
CA ALA A 47 -7.33 2.79 7.77
C ALA A 47 -5.82 3.01 7.84
N VAL A 48 -5.06 2.47 6.90
CA VAL A 48 -3.60 2.68 6.84
C VAL A 48 -3.28 4.14 6.55
N TYR A 49 -3.98 4.75 5.61
CA TYR A 49 -3.84 6.18 5.30
C TYR A 49 -4.02 7.05 6.55
N ASP A 50 -5.08 6.79 7.32
CA ASP A 50 -5.36 7.55 8.54
C ASP A 50 -4.25 7.39 9.59
N LYS A 51 -3.71 6.19 9.74
CA LYS A 51 -2.59 5.92 10.66
C LYS A 51 -1.33 6.70 10.24
N ILE A 52 -1.02 6.74 8.95
CA ILE A 52 0.13 7.50 8.46
C ILE A 52 -0.09 8.99 8.70
N THR A 53 -1.27 9.50 8.37
CA THR A 53 -1.62 10.91 8.51
C THR A 53 -1.57 11.37 9.97
N SER A 54 -2.06 10.54 10.89
CA SER A 54 -2.07 10.84 12.33
C SER A 54 -0.76 10.51 13.04
N ASN A 55 0.24 10.04 12.28
CA ASN A 55 1.55 9.62 12.79
C ASN A 55 1.44 8.52 13.86
N THR A 56 0.47 7.64 13.71
CA THR A 56 0.30 6.43 14.53
C THR A 56 1.18 5.32 13.97
N GLY A 57 1.84 4.56 14.83
CA GLY A 57 2.72 3.48 14.38
C GLY A 57 2.00 2.43 13.55
N LEU A 58 2.66 1.95 12.51
CA LEU A 58 2.13 0.91 11.63
C LEU A 58 2.46 -0.48 12.18
N THR A 59 1.49 -1.38 12.11
CA THR A 59 1.65 -2.78 12.48
C THR A 59 2.17 -3.61 11.31
N LYS A 60 2.54 -4.86 11.58
CA LYS A 60 2.91 -5.81 10.54
C LYS A 60 1.78 -6.01 9.51
N ASP A 61 0.52 -6.06 9.97
CA ASP A 61 -0.64 -6.16 9.10
C ASP A 61 -0.80 -4.94 8.21
N ASP A 62 -0.50 -3.75 8.73
CA ASP A 62 -0.51 -2.53 7.93
C ASP A 62 0.53 -2.59 6.80
N TYR A 63 1.73 -3.08 7.08
CA TYR A 63 2.76 -3.28 6.06
C TYR A 63 2.36 -4.34 5.03
N ALA A 64 1.65 -5.38 5.45
CA ALA A 64 1.09 -6.37 4.52
C ALA A 64 0.06 -5.71 3.58
N THR A 65 -0.78 -4.84 4.09
CA THR A 65 -1.74 -4.07 3.31
C THR A 65 -1.03 -3.15 2.31
N ILE A 66 0.02 -2.45 2.74
CA ILE A 66 0.84 -1.60 1.87
C ILE A 66 1.51 -2.42 0.76
N THR A 67 2.02 -3.61 1.10
CA THR A 67 2.63 -4.51 0.12
C THR A 67 1.63 -4.92 -0.96
N LYS A 68 0.45 -5.32 -0.55
CA LYS A 68 -0.65 -5.66 -1.47
C LYS A 68 -1.00 -4.48 -2.38
N GLY A 69 -1.10 -3.29 -1.80
CA GLY A 69 -1.38 -2.06 -2.53
C GLY A 69 -0.27 -1.72 -3.53
N THR A 70 0.98 -1.90 -3.16
CA THR A 70 2.12 -1.66 -4.03
C THR A 70 2.10 -2.59 -5.25
N VAL A 71 1.77 -3.87 -5.05
CA VAL A 71 1.61 -4.82 -6.16
C VAL A 71 0.50 -4.37 -7.12
N VAL A 72 -0.63 -3.92 -6.58
CA VAL A 72 -1.74 -3.40 -7.41
C VAL A 72 -1.29 -2.18 -8.23
N ILE A 73 -0.57 -1.25 -7.62
CA ILE A 73 -0.05 -0.06 -8.31
C ILE A 73 0.91 -0.46 -9.44
N ILE A 74 1.81 -1.41 -9.18
CA ILE A 74 2.74 -1.91 -10.21
C ILE A 74 1.97 -2.47 -11.41
N ASN A 75 0.97 -3.31 -11.15
CA ASN A 75 0.15 -3.90 -12.20
C ASN A 75 -0.60 -2.84 -13.02
N LEU A 76 -1.12 -1.82 -12.37
CA LEU A 76 -1.79 -0.70 -13.04
C LEU A 76 -0.81 0.09 -13.91
N LEU A 77 0.39 0.39 -13.41
CA LEU A 77 1.41 1.12 -14.15
C LEU A 77 1.88 0.33 -15.37
N GLU A 78 2.06 -0.98 -15.24
CA GLU A 78 2.44 -1.84 -16.36
C GLU A 78 1.36 -1.88 -17.46
N LYS A 79 0.09 -1.81 -17.08
CA LYS A 79 -1.04 -1.78 -18.02
C LYS A 79 -1.21 -0.44 -18.73
N GLU A 80 -1.10 0.64 -17.99
CA GLU A 80 -1.46 1.97 -18.48
C GLU A 80 -0.37 2.63 -19.31
N ILE A 81 0.91 2.36 -19.03
CA ILE A 81 1.99 3.14 -19.62
C ILE A 81 3.23 2.29 -19.86
N LYS A 82 3.49 2.01 -21.14
CA LYS A 82 4.65 1.24 -21.61
C LYS A 82 5.99 1.90 -21.27
N ASP A 83 6.04 3.21 -21.02
CA ASP A 83 7.27 3.98 -20.82
C ASP A 83 7.65 4.28 -19.37
N LYS A 84 7.01 3.59 -18.39
CA LYS A 84 7.33 3.78 -16.97
C LYS A 84 8.19 2.67 -16.36
N THR A 85 9.06 2.07 -17.16
CA THR A 85 9.93 0.97 -16.71
C THR A 85 10.76 1.38 -15.48
N MET A 86 11.32 2.56 -15.45
CA MET A 86 12.11 3.04 -14.30
C MET A 86 11.30 3.15 -13.03
N VAL A 87 10.05 3.64 -13.12
CA VAL A 87 9.15 3.76 -11.96
C VAL A 87 8.74 2.38 -11.45
N VAL A 88 8.38 1.48 -12.36
CA VAL A 88 8.03 0.09 -12.04
C VAL A 88 9.22 -0.61 -11.38
N ASP A 89 10.41 -0.47 -11.93
CA ASP A 89 11.63 -1.07 -11.38
C ASP A 89 11.93 -0.54 -9.98
N TYR A 90 11.73 0.75 -9.73
CA TYR A 90 11.87 1.33 -8.39
C TYR A 90 10.91 0.69 -7.40
N TYR A 91 9.63 0.57 -7.75
CA TYR A 91 8.65 -0.09 -6.87
C TYR A 91 9.01 -1.55 -6.60
N LYS A 92 9.44 -2.28 -7.64
CA LYS A 92 9.78 -3.70 -7.50
C LYS A 92 11.07 -3.91 -6.71
N SER A 93 12.14 -3.21 -7.08
CA SER A 93 13.49 -3.46 -6.51
C SER A 93 13.67 -2.81 -5.15
N ASP A 94 13.18 -1.60 -4.95
CA ASP A 94 13.40 -0.88 -3.69
C ASP A 94 12.29 -1.12 -2.68
N ILE A 95 11.06 -0.85 -3.04
CA ILE A 95 9.94 -0.86 -2.09
C ILE A 95 9.48 -2.27 -1.75
N LEU A 96 9.16 -3.09 -2.74
CA LEU A 96 8.70 -4.46 -2.48
C LEU A 96 9.75 -5.31 -1.79
N SER A 97 11.01 -5.14 -2.15
CA SER A 97 12.12 -5.86 -1.50
C SER A 97 12.19 -5.52 -0.02
N LYS A 98 12.15 -4.24 0.33
CA LYS A 98 12.19 -3.78 1.72
C LYS A 98 10.97 -4.23 2.52
N LEU A 99 9.79 -4.13 1.94
CA LEU A 99 8.56 -4.61 2.56
C LEU A 99 8.62 -6.12 2.80
N GLY A 100 9.16 -6.87 1.85
CA GLY A 100 9.35 -8.32 1.98
C GLY A 100 10.29 -8.68 3.12
N GLU A 101 11.39 -7.94 3.31
CA GLU A 101 12.32 -8.15 4.42
C GLU A 101 11.63 -7.96 5.77
N VAL A 102 10.85 -6.88 5.89
CA VAL A 102 10.14 -6.57 7.14
C VAL A 102 9.08 -7.63 7.46
N LEU A 103 8.34 -8.08 6.45
CA LEU A 103 7.25 -9.04 6.64
C LEU A 103 7.71 -10.45 7.00
N LYS A 104 8.96 -10.81 6.67
CA LYS A 104 9.54 -12.12 7.01
C LYS A 104 9.93 -12.25 8.47
N LEU A 105 10.00 -11.14 9.22
CA LEU A 105 10.42 -11.18 10.61
C LEU A 105 9.34 -11.77 11.50
N GLU A 106 9.75 -12.62 12.44
CA GLU A 106 8.88 -13.09 13.50
C GLU A 106 8.77 -12.00 14.58
N ASP A 107 7.61 -11.98 15.25
CA ASP A 107 7.28 -10.93 16.20
C ASP A 107 8.06 -11.11 17.51
N GLY A 108 8.93 -10.19 17.83
CA GLY A 108 9.74 -10.20 19.06
C GLY A 108 10.45 -8.88 19.30
N GLY A 109 9.93 -7.78 18.76
CA GLY A 109 10.58 -6.47 18.80
C GLY A 109 11.55 -6.26 17.64
N GLU A 110 11.90 -7.32 16.91
CA GLU A 110 12.76 -7.25 15.73
C GLU A 110 12.10 -6.48 14.59
N PHE A 111 10.78 -6.60 14.46
CA PHE A 111 10.02 -5.93 13.43
C PHE A 111 10.19 -4.41 13.50
N SER A 112 9.95 -3.80 14.65
CA SER A 112 10.08 -2.36 14.82
C SER A 112 11.51 -1.87 14.57
N LYS A 113 12.49 -2.62 15.05
CA LYS A 113 13.91 -2.33 14.83
C LYS A 113 14.27 -2.34 13.36
N LYS A 114 13.81 -3.36 12.63
CA LYS A 114 14.10 -3.51 11.20
C LYS A 114 13.38 -2.45 10.37
N VAL A 115 12.17 -2.08 10.75
CA VAL A 115 11.43 -0.96 10.13
C VAL A 115 12.21 0.34 10.26
N GLU A 116 12.70 0.66 11.45
CA GLU A 116 13.51 1.87 11.68
C GLU A 116 14.78 1.84 10.85
N GLU A 117 15.43 0.69 10.76
CA GLU A 117 16.67 0.51 9.98
C GLU A 117 16.44 0.67 8.48
N ILE A 118 15.43 0.00 7.93
CA ILE A 118 15.18 -0.04 6.48
C ILE A 118 14.54 1.25 5.97
N PHE A 119 13.53 1.73 6.68
CA PHE A 119 12.78 2.91 6.26
C PHE A 119 13.23 4.16 7.00
N SER A 120 14.49 4.25 7.31
CA SER A 120 15.11 5.32 8.07
C SER A 120 14.23 6.56 8.28
N LEU A 121 13.86 6.85 9.52
CA LEU A 121 13.02 7.99 9.84
C LEU A 121 13.74 9.34 9.68
N ASN A 122 15.04 9.29 9.37
CA ASN A 122 15.92 10.46 9.24
C ASN A 122 16.36 10.72 7.80
N ASP A 123 15.53 10.37 6.85
CA ASP A 123 15.81 10.66 5.44
C ASP A 123 16.10 12.12 5.16
#